data_014a58d2525043bf662e3dc64470e35a
#
_entry.id   014a58d2525043bf662e3dc64470e35a
#
_cell.length_a   1.000
_cell.length_b   1.000
_cell.length_c   1.000
_cell.angle_alpha   90.00
_cell.angle_beta   90.00
_cell.angle_gamma   90.00
#
_symmetry.space_group_name_H-M   'P 1'
#
loop_
_entity.id
_entity.type
_entity.pdbx_description
1 polymer ?
#
loop_
_entity_poly.entity_id
_entity_poly.type
_entity_poly.pdbx_seq_one_letter_code
_entity_poly.pdbx_strand_id
1 'polypeptide(L)'
;MFTPISAHENTTSSGGCMAAFIAKLGVSLTLSLALTGASYAQDAIFADGFEAAVPATDALAARFLTQASFGPTKASIANLRSVGYEAWINNQIATPATLTRPYLAGLGAQGLSLSQRHRLDRWFHSAATAPDQLRQRVAFALSEILVLSDNNDALINDWAGVSEYQDILSSNAFGSYRDLLKKVALSPQMGKYLSHWRNRKSSATTEPDENFAREILQLFSIGLVWRNPDYSLITDAQGQAIPTYDQGVVTEFAQVFTGFANACPSPAGLCNRYSGLTSIFDSFAPMACFPLFHDLSSKQLFDLDSSPAVNRVILPAGPACDPAPAAGSALEQQCFAYCNNELDSVITAIANHPNVAPMLSHQLIQRLVTANPSAGYVQRVASIYSASSGDLGATVRAILLDPEARTFDPSAPGFGQPPNFGKLREPLLRITAFWRAFGAVPGLCSGTCLDQNPPPAGVTEVRMGLGSPQIEFSQRPLGAPSVFNFFEPDFQQPGPVAAANLFSPEFQILDETTSVTAANSIWDLVWSGYHGGSLVFTLPTRNAYFPNSEIDNFFLGNNAGMVDELNLRLMYGSMSGSYTAGNCAAGTGMKGVLYNLLQCQMSAAEQRRKVLGAIHLIAISPEFSIQR
;
A
#
# COMPACT_ATOMS: atom_id res chain seq x y z
N MET A 1 42.21 44.54 39.78
CA MET A 1 43.65 44.66 39.49
C MET A 1 43.84 44.53 38.00
N PHE A 2 44.28 45.61 37.48
CA PHE A 2 44.78 45.85 36.13
C PHE A 2 43.85 45.84 34.91
N THR A 3 43.65 47.03 34.52
CA THR A 3 43.06 47.66 33.36
C THR A 3 44.02 47.67 32.14
N PRO A 4 43.70 48.37 31.09
CA PRO A 4 43.74 47.97 29.67
C PRO A 4 44.83 48.74 28.89
N ILE A 5 44.90 48.47 27.55
CA ILE A 5 45.55 49.45 26.66
C ILE A 5 44.78 49.59 25.37
N SER A 6 44.59 50.84 25.04
CA SER A 6 43.79 51.45 23.97
C SER A 6 44.57 51.68 22.66
N ALA A 7 43.80 51.81 21.58
CA ALA A 7 43.76 52.86 20.56
C ALA A 7 44.78 52.79 19.40
N HIS A 8 44.34 52.86 18.15
CA HIS A 8 44.15 54.11 17.41
C HIS A 8 43.53 53.88 16.02
N GLU A 9 42.76 54.87 15.67
CA GLU A 9 42.09 55.10 14.40
C GLU A 9 43.04 55.21 13.19
N ASN A 10 42.52 54.88 12.00
CA ASN A 10 42.45 55.88 10.93
C ASN A 10 41.49 55.43 9.76
N THR A 11 40.71 56.42 9.42
CA THR A 11 39.76 56.57 8.34
C THR A 11 40.35 56.45 6.94
N THR A 12 39.68 55.90 5.97
CA THR A 12 39.28 56.58 4.71
C THR A 12 38.30 55.73 3.85
N SER A 13 37.40 56.47 3.32
CA SER A 13 36.25 56.14 2.46
C SER A 13 36.52 55.27 1.22
N SER A 14 35.67 54.27 0.96
CA SER A 14 35.14 53.94 -0.38
C SER A 14 33.91 53.05 -0.23
N GLY A 15 32.76 53.69 -0.01
CA GLY A 15 31.47 53.04 -0.05
C GLY A 15 30.96 53.05 -1.49
N GLY A 16 30.46 51.93 -1.99
CA GLY A 16 29.64 51.98 -3.18
C GLY A 16 29.50 50.72 -4.03
N CYS A 17 30.27 49.65 -3.80
CA CYS A 17 30.21 48.47 -4.69
C CYS A 17 30.01 47.12 -4.00
N MET A 18 29.81 47.07 -2.68
CA MET A 18 29.75 45.82 -1.93
C MET A 18 28.31 45.33 -1.62
N ALA A 19 27.31 46.20 -1.72
CA ALA A 19 25.91 45.85 -1.39
C ALA A 19 25.20 45.01 -2.49
N ALA A 20 25.61 45.16 -3.76
CA ALA A 20 25.02 44.41 -4.86
C ALA A 20 25.59 42.99 -5.02
N PHE A 21 26.77 42.71 -4.42
CA PHE A 21 27.39 41.38 -4.52
C PHE A 21 26.93 40.44 -3.40
N ILE A 22 26.54 40.97 -2.24
CA ILE A 22 26.08 40.20 -1.08
C ILE A 22 24.64 39.69 -1.32
N ALA A 23 23.80 40.46 -2.03
CA ALA A 23 22.41 40.01 -2.36
C ALA A 23 22.38 38.88 -3.39
N LYS A 24 23.35 38.78 -4.30
CA LYS A 24 23.46 37.64 -5.24
C LYS A 24 24.12 36.41 -4.64
N LEU A 25 24.99 36.57 -3.64
CA LEU A 25 25.54 35.43 -2.91
C LEU A 25 24.56 34.85 -1.87
N GLY A 26 23.70 35.69 -1.28
CA GLY A 26 22.73 35.25 -0.29
C GLY A 26 21.64 34.34 -0.88
N VAL A 27 21.18 34.62 -2.12
CA VAL A 27 20.17 33.79 -2.79
C VAL A 27 20.76 32.45 -3.30
N SER A 28 22.02 32.45 -3.73
CA SER A 28 22.71 31.22 -4.10
C SER A 28 23.06 30.33 -2.89
N LEU A 29 23.37 30.96 -1.73
CA LEU A 29 23.73 30.20 -0.53
C LEU A 29 22.51 29.59 0.16
N THR A 30 21.33 30.25 0.12
CA THR A 30 20.09 29.69 0.67
C THR A 30 19.52 28.57 -0.19
N LEU A 31 19.66 28.64 -1.52
CA LEU A 31 19.25 27.54 -2.40
C LEU A 31 20.21 26.32 -2.30
N SER A 32 21.52 26.58 -2.11
CA SER A 32 22.51 25.53 -1.88
C SER A 32 22.37 24.88 -0.50
N LEU A 33 21.99 25.64 0.54
CA LEU A 33 21.74 25.08 1.88
C LEU A 33 20.42 24.26 1.94
N ALA A 34 19.39 24.62 1.17
CA ALA A 34 18.17 23.82 1.10
C ALA A 34 18.39 22.49 0.36
N LEU A 35 19.20 22.49 -0.70
CA LEU A 35 19.57 21.26 -1.42
C LEU A 35 20.57 20.39 -0.63
N THR A 36 21.51 21.00 0.11
CA THR A 36 22.43 20.26 0.97
C THR A 36 21.77 19.81 2.27
N GLY A 37 20.76 20.53 2.80
CA GLY A 37 20.01 20.12 3.99
C GLY A 37 19.17 18.86 3.74
N ALA A 38 18.57 18.72 2.56
CA ALA A 38 17.85 17.50 2.17
C ALA A 38 18.81 16.31 1.96
N SER A 39 19.98 16.54 1.38
CA SER A 39 21.04 15.53 1.24
C SER A 39 21.61 15.13 2.61
N TYR A 40 21.89 16.07 3.49
CA TYR A 40 22.40 15.76 4.84
C TYR A 40 21.39 15.04 5.74
N ALA A 41 20.09 15.30 5.60
CA ALA A 41 19.07 14.56 6.34
C ALA A 41 18.93 13.12 5.82
N GLN A 42 19.09 12.94 4.51
CA GLN A 42 19.11 11.63 3.87
C GLN A 42 20.37 10.84 4.26
N ASP A 43 21.53 11.47 4.22
CA ASP A 43 22.82 10.88 4.59
C ASP A 43 22.91 10.53 6.10
N ALA A 44 22.27 11.31 6.98
CA ALA A 44 22.26 11.04 8.42
C ALA A 44 21.41 9.82 8.83
N ILE A 45 20.36 9.50 8.06
CA ILE A 45 19.51 8.32 8.32
C ILE A 45 20.21 7.04 7.82
N PHE A 46 21.06 7.14 6.81
CA PHE A 46 21.74 6.03 6.17
C PHE A 46 23.26 5.98 6.46
N ALA A 47 23.74 6.77 7.43
CA ALA A 47 25.16 6.86 7.82
C ALA A 47 25.79 5.50 8.24
N ASP A 48 24.96 4.48 8.47
CA ASP A 48 25.40 3.14 8.88
C ASP A 48 25.77 2.21 7.69
N GLY A 49 25.82 2.71 6.45
CA GLY A 49 26.33 1.98 5.30
C GLY A 49 25.38 0.89 4.73
N PHE A 50 24.13 0.85 5.13
CA PHE A 50 23.15 -0.10 4.59
C PHE A 50 22.79 0.17 3.13
N GLU A 51 22.99 1.39 2.62
CA GLU A 51 22.65 1.77 1.25
C GLU A 51 23.38 0.95 0.19
N ALA A 52 24.66 0.69 0.39
CA ALA A 52 25.47 -0.13 -0.51
C ALA A 52 25.51 -1.61 -0.10
N ALA A 53 24.81 -2.00 0.98
CA ALA A 53 24.91 -3.33 1.53
C ALA A 53 24.21 -4.36 0.64
N VAL A 54 24.95 -5.41 0.31
CA VAL A 54 24.43 -6.64 -0.27
C VAL A 54 23.97 -7.54 0.88
N PRO A 55 22.78 -8.19 0.80
CA PRO A 55 22.40 -9.16 1.83
C PRO A 55 23.48 -10.21 2.06
N ALA A 56 23.96 -10.38 3.29
CA ALA A 56 25.03 -11.32 3.60
C ALA A 56 24.63 -12.79 3.38
N THR A 57 23.33 -13.08 3.50
CA THR A 57 22.79 -14.45 3.34
C THR A 57 21.53 -14.45 2.48
N ASP A 58 21.18 -15.61 1.93
CA ASP A 58 19.92 -15.80 1.20
C ASP A 58 18.71 -15.59 2.13
N ALA A 59 18.85 -15.91 3.42
CA ALA A 59 17.82 -15.68 4.43
C ALA A 59 17.50 -14.18 4.61
N LEU A 60 18.51 -13.33 4.70
CA LEU A 60 18.34 -11.87 4.76
C LEU A 60 17.70 -11.32 3.48
N ALA A 61 18.11 -11.83 2.31
CA ALA A 61 17.49 -11.45 1.04
C ALA A 61 16.03 -11.89 0.96
N ALA A 62 15.71 -13.11 1.37
CA ALA A 62 14.34 -13.63 1.40
C ALA A 62 13.47 -12.85 2.37
N ARG A 63 14.00 -12.47 3.54
CA ARG A 63 13.28 -11.64 4.52
C ARG A 63 12.95 -10.25 3.97
N PHE A 64 13.92 -9.58 3.35
CA PHE A 64 13.67 -8.30 2.69
C PHE A 64 12.58 -8.42 1.62
N LEU A 65 12.66 -9.42 0.75
CA LEU A 65 11.69 -9.64 -0.31
C LEU A 65 10.29 -10.01 0.22
N THR A 66 10.19 -10.59 1.41
CA THR A 66 8.90 -10.82 2.08
C THR A 66 8.22 -9.50 2.48
N GLN A 67 8.99 -8.48 2.83
CA GLN A 67 8.50 -7.13 3.15
C GLN A 67 8.21 -6.31 1.89
N ALA A 68 9.09 -6.39 0.89
CA ALA A 68 9.13 -5.52 -0.28
C ALA A 68 8.38 -6.06 -1.51
N SER A 69 7.84 -7.28 -1.45
CA SER A 69 7.14 -7.94 -2.56
C SER A 69 6.02 -8.84 -2.04
N PHE A 70 5.34 -9.55 -2.93
CA PHE A 70 4.38 -10.58 -2.55
C PHE A 70 5.03 -11.92 -2.14
N GLY A 71 6.31 -11.92 -1.87
CA GLY A 71 7.10 -13.06 -1.42
C GLY A 71 8.34 -13.31 -2.28
N PRO A 72 9.38 -13.94 -1.72
CA PRO A 72 10.62 -14.26 -2.44
C PRO A 72 10.42 -15.37 -3.47
N THR A 73 11.20 -15.32 -4.54
CA THR A 73 11.47 -16.43 -5.43
C THR A 73 12.97 -16.72 -5.39
N LYS A 74 13.39 -17.92 -5.77
CA LYS A 74 14.82 -18.24 -5.86
C LYS A 74 15.59 -17.26 -6.76
N ALA A 75 15.02 -16.91 -7.90
CA ALA A 75 15.60 -15.93 -8.81
C ALA A 75 15.67 -14.53 -8.20
N SER A 76 14.64 -14.09 -7.47
CA SER A 76 14.64 -12.76 -6.83
C SER A 76 15.63 -12.67 -5.66
N ILE A 77 15.84 -13.76 -4.91
CA ILE A 77 16.87 -13.85 -3.87
C ILE A 77 18.26 -13.71 -4.51
N ALA A 78 18.54 -14.47 -5.55
CA ALA A 78 19.81 -14.40 -6.26
C ALA A 78 20.06 -13.02 -6.89
N ASN A 79 19.04 -12.42 -7.49
CA ASN A 79 19.12 -11.07 -8.03
C ASN A 79 19.45 -10.03 -6.94
N LEU A 80 18.69 -10.00 -5.84
CA LEU A 80 18.93 -9.08 -4.74
C LEU A 80 20.34 -9.25 -4.14
N ARG A 81 20.81 -10.50 -3.99
CA ARG A 81 22.18 -10.83 -3.55
C ARG A 81 23.26 -10.32 -4.49
N SER A 82 22.94 -10.17 -5.77
CA SER A 82 23.91 -9.68 -6.76
C SER A 82 23.95 -8.16 -6.85
N VAL A 83 22.82 -7.46 -6.70
CA VAL A 83 22.73 -6.01 -6.94
C VAL A 83 22.73 -5.18 -5.65
N GLY A 84 22.35 -5.76 -4.50
CA GLY A 84 22.17 -5.07 -3.23
C GLY A 84 20.79 -4.42 -3.06
N TYR A 85 20.51 -4.00 -1.81
CA TYR A 85 19.19 -3.48 -1.42
C TYR A 85 18.80 -2.23 -2.20
N GLU A 86 19.68 -1.25 -2.23
CA GLU A 86 19.38 0.04 -2.84
C GLU A 86 19.21 -0.05 -4.35
N ALA A 87 20.12 -0.70 -5.05
CA ALA A 87 20.02 -0.87 -6.49
C ALA A 87 18.75 -1.65 -6.86
N TRP A 88 18.36 -2.65 -6.04
CA TRP A 88 17.12 -3.37 -6.24
C TRP A 88 15.89 -2.45 -6.08
N ILE A 89 15.82 -1.64 -5.03
CA ILE A 89 14.73 -0.67 -4.82
C ILE A 89 14.65 0.31 -5.98
N ASN A 90 15.78 0.90 -6.38
CA ASN A 90 15.83 1.86 -7.48
C ASN A 90 15.36 1.23 -8.80
N ASN A 91 15.77 0.00 -9.09
CA ASN A 91 15.29 -0.75 -10.26
C ASN A 91 13.78 -1.01 -10.20
N GLN A 92 13.24 -1.35 -9.02
CA GLN A 92 11.80 -1.55 -8.84
C GLN A 92 11.00 -0.25 -8.98
N ILE A 93 11.50 0.87 -8.49
CA ILE A 93 10.88 2.19 -8.67
C ILE A 93 10.86 2.58 -10.14
N ALA A 94 11.94 2.31 -10.87
CA ALA A 94 12.06 2.60 -12.30
C ALA A 94 11.23 1.66 -13.19
N THR A 95 10.85 0.49 -12.69
CA THR A 95 10.05 -0.49 -13.46
C THR A 95 8.66 0.07 -13.73
N PRO A 96 8.19 0.10 -15.00
CA PRO A 96 6.85 0.55 -15.34
C PRO A 96 5.75 -0.21 -14.60
N ALA A 97 4.63 0.47 -14.32
CA ALA A 97 3.50 -0.13 -13.63
C ALA A 97 2.82 -1.22 -14.48
N THR A 98 2.59 -2.37 -13.88
CA THR A 98 1.74 -3.42 -14.44
C THR A 98 0.28 -3.06 -14.16
N LEU A 99 -0.47 -2.67 -15.20
CA LEU A 99 -1.82 -2.16 -15.08
C LEU A 99 -2.88 -3.23 -15.34
N THR A 100 -4.03 -3.06 -14.70
CA THR A 100 -5.17 -3.99 -14.76
C THR A 100 -6.15 -3.60 -15.86
N ARG A 101 -6.60 -2.37 -15.90
CA ARG A 101 -7.63 -1.92 -16.85
C ARG A 101 -7.22 -2.05 -18.31
N PRO A 102 -6.03 -1.62 -18.76
CA PRO A 102 -5.60 -1.80 -20.15
C PRO A 102 -5.55 -3.28 -20.56
N TYR A 103 -5.11 -4.17 -19.65
CA TYR A 103 -5.10 -5.60 -19.89
C TYR A 103 -6.52 -6.15 -20.10
N LEU A 104 -7.47 -5.80 -19.21
CA LEU A 104 -8.85 -6.22 -19.33
C LEU A 104 -9.53 -5.64 -20.57
N ALA A 105 -9.28 -4.37 -20.89
CA ALA A 105 -9.79 -3.75 -22.11
C ALA A 105 -9.31 -4.51 -23.37
N GLY A 106 -8.06 -4.97 -23.39
CA GLY A 106 -7.52 -5.82 -24.44
C GLY A 106 -8.25 -7.16 -24.60
N LEU A 107 -8.61 -7.81 -23.49
CA LEU A 107 -9.41 -9.03 -23.51
C LEU A 107 -10.85 -8.77 -23.99
N GLY A 108 -11.47 -7.68 -23.52
CA GLY A 108 -12.80 -7.26 -23.98
C GLY A 108 -12.85 -6.97 -25.47
N ALA A 109 -11.81 -6.33 -26.03
CA ALA A 109 -11.67 -6.08 -27.47
C ALA A 109 -11.57 -7.36 -28.29
N GLN A 110 -11.13 -8.47 -27.69
CA GLN A 110 -11.12 -9.81 -28.28
C GLN A 110 -12.47 -10.55 -28.12
N GLY A 111 -13.49 -9.89 -27.57
CA GLY A 111 -14.84 -10.44 -27.42
C GLY A 111 -15.08 -11.19 -26.11
N LEU A 112 -14.15 -11.14 -25.14
CA LEU A 112 -14.37 -11.76 -23.84
C LEU A 112 -15.39 -10.96 -23.02
N SER A 113 -16.40 -11.61 -22.45
CA SER A 113 -17.34 -11.00 -21.52
C SER A 113 -16.69 -10.88 -20.14
N LEU A 114 -16.35 -9.67 -19.75
CA LEU A 114 -15.57 -9.39 -18.54
C LEU A 114 -16.46 -9.23 -17.31
N SER A 115 -15.88 -9.52 -16.14
CA SER A 115 -16.54 -9.44 -14.83
C SER A 115 -15.51 -9.16 -13.72
N GLN A 116 -15.99 -9.00 -12.48
CA GLN A 116 -15.16 -8.89 -11.28
C GLN A 116 -14.12 -10.02 -11.18
N ARG A 117 -14.47 -11.25 -11.56
CA ARG A 117 -13.55 -12.39 -11.56
C ARG A 117 -12.27 -12.10 -12.36
N HIS A 118 -12.39 -11.54 -13.57
CA HIS A 118 -11.22 -11.23 -14.42
C HIS A 118 -10.32 -10.17 -13.79
N ARG A 119 -10.90 -9.20 -13.05
CA ARG A 119 -10.13 -8.23 -12.25
C ARG A 119 -9.34 -8.92 -11.14
N LEU A 120 -9.97 -9.84 -10.42
CA LEU A 120 -9.33 -10.62 -9.36
C LEU A 120 -8.22 -11.53 -9.93
N ASP A 121 -8.52 -12.27 -11.00
CA ASP A 121 -7.53 -13.11 -11.68
C ASP A 121 -6.30 -12.27 -12.11
N ARG A 122 -6.53 -11.08 -12.65
CA ARG A 122 -5.44 -10.18 -13.04
C ARG A 122 -4.63 -9.71 -11.84
N TRP A 123 -5.29 -9.36 -10.73
CA TRP A 123 -4.59 -8.95 -9.51
C TRP A 123 -3.68 -10.07 -8.98
N PHE A 124 -4.22 -11.28 -8.84
CA PHE A 124 -3.46 -12.44 -8.38
C PHE A 124 -2.31 -12.78 -9.33
N HIS A 125 -2.54 -12.70 -10.63
CA HIS A 125 -1.50 -12.90 -11.62
C HIS A 125 -0.38 -11.86 -11.49
N SER A 126 -0.72 -10.59 -11.31
CA SER A 126 0.25 -9.52 -11.10
C SER A 126 1.03 -9.71 -9.80
N ALA A 127 0.35 -10.04 -8.70
CA ALA A 127 0.98 -10.32 -7.42
C ALA A 127 2.01 -11.47 -7.52
N ALA A 128 1.68 -12.52 -8.28
CA ALA A 128 2.59 -13.67 -8.45
C ALA A 128 3.74 -13.40 -9.43
N THR A 129 3.51 -12.71 -10.54
CA THR A 129 4.42 -12.74 -11.70
C THR A 129 4.90 -11.37 -12.21
N ALA A 130 4.24 -10.27 -11.84
CA ALA A 130 4.62 -8.95 -12.37
C ALA A 130 6.06 -8.56 -12.04
N PRO A 131 6.78 -7.88 -12.93
CA PRO A 131 8.16 -7.48 -12.71
C PRO A 131 8.30 -6.33 -11.70
N ASP A 132 7.27 -5.50 -11.55
CA ASP A 132 7.18 -4.34 -10.67
C ASP A 132 6.66 -4.70 -9.26
N GLN A 133 7.22 -5.74 -8.65
CA GLN A 133 6.76 -6.34 -7.40
C GLN A 133 6.63 -5.34 -6.24
N LEU A 134 7.62 -4.47 -6.04
CA LEU A 134 7.56 -3.46 -4.99
C LEU A 134 6.40 -2.48 -5.22
N ARG A 135 6.20 -2.05 -6.46
CA ARG A 135 5.09 -1.17 -6.85
C ARG A 135 3.72 -1.80 -6.55
N GLN A 136 3.53 -3.04 -6.94
CA GLN A 136 2.29 -3.76 -6.68
C GLN A 136 2.06 -3.98 -5.19
N ARG A 137 3.12 -4.27 -4.42
CA ARG A 137 3.05 -4.44 -2.96
C ARG A 137 2.71 -3.13 -2.25
N VAL A 138 3.29 -2.01 -2.67
CA VAL A 138 2.97 -0.68 -2.13
C VAL A 138 1.55 -0.25 -2.54
N ALA A 139 1.14 -0.49 -3.78
CA ALA A 139 -0.23 -0.24 -4.21
C ALA A 139 -1.27 -1.03 -3.39
N PHE A 140 -0.95 -2.28 -3.03
CA PHE A 140 -1.79 -3.07 -2.13
C PHE A 140 -1.85 -2.44 -0.73
N ALA A 141 -0.72 -2.02 -0.15
CA ALA A 141 -0.70 -1.32 1.13
C ALA A 141 -1.51 0.00 1.09
N LEU A 142 -1.39 0.76 0.00
CA LEU A 142 -2.16 1.98 -0.20
C LEU A 142 -3.67 1.71 -0.37
N SER A 143 -4.06 0.57 -0.96
CA SER A 143 -5.48 0.18 -1.08
C SER A 143 -6.14 -0.15 0.26
N GLU A 144 -5.34 -0.39 1.29
CA GLU A 144 -5.77 -0.66 2.66
C GLU A 144 -5.76 0.61 3.54
N ILE A 145 -5.26 1.73 3.01
CA ILE A 145 -5.30 3.07 3.63
C ILE A 145 -6.37 3.91 2.92
N LEU A 146 -6.29 3.98 1.60
CA LEU A 146 -7.21 4.69 0.71
C LEU A 146 -8.31 3.73 0.27
N VAL A 147 -9.14 3.30 1.22
CA VAL A 147 -10.06 2.17 1.05
C VAL A 147 -11.17 2.49 0.07
N LEU A 148 -11.33 1.60 -0.89
CA LEU A 148 -12.49 1.51 -1.77
C LEU A 148 -12.91 0.03 -1.83
N SER A 149 -14.22 -0.23 -1.82
CA SER A 149 -14.70 -1.62 -1.83
C SER A 149 -15.77 -1.86 -2.88
N ASP A 150 -15.58 -2.92 -3.67
CA ASP A 150 -16.58 -3.44 -4.60
C ASP A 150 -17.66 -4.32 -3.95
N ASN A 151 -17.68 -4.39 -2.60
CA ASN A 151 -18.84 -4.86 -1.84
C ASN A 151 -19.96 -3.82 -1.78
N ASN A 152 -19.67 -2.56 -2.14
CA ASN A 152 -20.64 -1.49 -2.21
C ASN A 152 -21.59 -1.69 -3.41
N ASP A 153 -22.90 -1.51 -3.22
CA ASP A 153 -23.93 -1.71 -4.25
C ASP A 153 -23.70 -0.87 -5.52
N ALA A 154 -23.13 0.33 -5.37
CA ALA A 154 -22.81 1.20 -6.50
C ALA A 154 -21.59 0.74 -7.31
N LEU A 155 -20.75 -0.14 -6.77
CA LEU A 155 -19.49 -0.59 -7.35
C LEU A 155 -19.46 -2.09 -7.69
N ILE A 156 -20.39 -2.88 -7.19
CA ILE A 156 -20.39 -4.35 -7.33
C ILE A 156 -20.32 -4.81 -8.80
N ASN A 157 -20.91 -4.04 -9.71
CA ASN A 157 -20.90 -4.31 -11.15
C ASN A 157 -19.93 -3.39 -11.92
N ASP A 158 -19.24 -2.47 -11.26
CA ASP A 158 -18.28 -1.53 -11.88
C ASP A 158 -16.84 -2.07 -11.84
N TRP A 159 -16.65 -3.34 -12.26
CA TRP A 159 -15.33 -3.99 -12.28
C TRP A 159 -14.28 -3.17 -13.05
N ALA A 160 -14.69 -2.47 -14.10
CA ALA A 160 -13.81 -1.67 -14.94
C ALA A 160 -13.36 -0.39 -14.20
N GLY A 161 -14.28 0.31 -13.55
CA GLY A 161 -13.96 1.47 -12.74
C GLY A 161 -13.12 1.11 -11.50
N VAL A 162 -13.43 -0.01 -10.84
CA VAL A 162 -12.61 -0.52 -9.71
C VAL A 162 -11.20 -0.90 -10.19
N SER A 163 -11.05 -1.39 -11.44
CA SER A 163 -9.73 -1.63 -12.04
C SER A 163 -8.98 -0.33 -12.30
N GLU A 164 -9.66 0.73 -12.73
CA GLU A 164 -9.05 2.07 -12.88
C GLU A 164 -8.55 2.61 -11.54
N TYR A 165 -9.35 2.45 -10.47
CA TYR A 165 -8.92 2.85 -9.13
C TYR A 165 -7.68 2.09 -8.67
N GLN A 166 -7.62 0.78 -8.90
CA GLN A 166 -6.43 -0.02 -8.65
C GLN A 166 -5.20 0.51 -9.42
N ASP A 167 -5.40 0.88 -10.68
CA ASP A 167 -4.34 1.42 -11.54
C ASP A 167 -3.89 2.82 -11.12
N ILE A 168 -4.79 3.65 -10.56
CA ILE A 168 -4.43 4.92 -9.90
C ILE A 168 -3.44 4.66 -8.76
N LEU A 169 -3.71 3.70 -7.87
CA LEU A 169 -2.82 3.36 -6.78
C LEU A 169 -1.47 2.83 -7.28
N SER A 170 -1.49 1.91 -8.24
CA SER A 170 -0.26 1.31 -8.81
C SER A 170 0.61 2.34 -9.53
N SER A 171 -0.01 3.21 -10.31
CA SER A 171 0.72 4.25 -11.07
C SER A 171 1.36 5.31 -10.16
N ASN A 172 0.78 5.55 -8.98
CA ASN A 172 1.22 6.58 -8.05
C ASN A 172 1.90 6.03 -6.79
N ALA A 173 2.21 4.73 -6.75
CA ALA A 173 2.80 4.06 -5.58
C ALA A 173 4.14 4.66 -5.12
N PHE A 174 4.84 5.40 -5.99
CA PHE A 174 6.11 6.08 -5.72
C PHE A 174 6.06 7.57 -6.07
N GLY A 175 4.88 8.13 -6.26
CA GLY A 175 4.69 9.55 -6.54
C GLY A 175 4.42 10.38 -5.29
N SER A 176 4.00 11.64 -5.49
CA SER A 176 3.58 12.52 -4.42
C SER A 176 2.26 12.04 -3.79
N TYR A 177 2.22 11.93 -2.46
CA TYR A 177 0.99 11.58 -1.74
C TYR A 177 -0.11 12.63 -1.93
N ARG A 178 0.25 13.92 -2.02
CA ARG A 178 -0.68 14.99 -2.36
C ARG A 178 -1.39 14.72 -3.69
N ASP A 179 -0.64 14.37 -4.71
CA ASP A 179 -1.20 14.13 -6.04
C ASP A 179 -2.02 12.84 -6.09
N LEU A 180 -1.63 11.84 -5.31
CA LEU A 180 -2.43 10.62 -5.13
C LEU A 180 -3.76 10.94 -4.44
N LEU A 181 -3.77 11.71 -3.33
CA LEU A 181 -5.01 12.15 -2.66
C LEU A 181 -5.94 12.91 -3.62
N LYS A 182 -5.39 13.80 -4.46
CA LYS A 182 -6.18 14.50 -5.47
C LYS A 182 -6.83 13.54 -6.47
N LYS A 183 -6.08 12.55 -6.97
CA LYS A 183 -6.60 11.55 -7.90
C LYS A 183 -7.66 10.66 -7.25
N VAL A 184 -7.49 10.32 -5.98
CA VAL A 184 -8.48 9.58 -5.19
C VAL A 184 -9.75 10.41 -5.02
N ALA A 185 -9.64 11.68 -4.64
CA ALA A 185 -10.78 12.59 -4.50
C ALA A 185 -11.56 12.80 -5.82
N LEU A 186 -10.86 12.77 -6.95
CA LEU A 186 -11.47 12.91 -8.27
C LEU A 186 -11.87 11.58 -8.93
N SER A 187 -11.63 10.43 -8.28
CA SER A 187 -12.07 9.13 -8.81
C SER A 187 -13.60 9.02 -8.74
N PRO A 188 -14.29 8.76 -9.86
CA PRO A 188 -15.74 8.52 -9.84
C PRO A 188 -16.13 7.34 -8.92
N GLN A 189 -15.29 6.34 -8.81
CA GLN A 189 -15.52 5.18 -7.94
C GLN A 189 -15.47 5.57 -6.47
N MET A 190 -14.46 6.36 -6.07
CA MET A 190 -14.39 6.91 -4.72
C MET A 190 -15.57 7.84 -4.45
N GLY A 191 -15.95 8.68 -5.44
CA GLY A 191 -17.11 9.53 -5.34
C GLY A 191 -18.42 8.79 -5.09
N LYS A 192 -18.60 7.62 -5.72
CA LYS A 192 -19.77 6.75 -5.48
C LYS A 192 -19.66 6.03 -4.13
N TYR A 193 -18.46 5.59 -3.76
CA TYR A 193 -18.22 4.84 -2.52
C TYR A 193 -18.47 5.69 -1.28
N LEU A 194 -17.99 6.93 -1.27
CA LEU A 194 -18.08 7.85 -0.12
C LEU A 194 -19.02 9.05 -0.38
N SER A 195 -19.96 8.90 -1.30
CA SER A 195 -21.15 9.77 -1.51
C SER A 195 -20.86 11.19 -2.01
N HIS A 196 -19.63 11.57 -2.35
CA HIS A 196 -19.37 12.92 -2.89
C HIS A 196 -19.56 13.02 -4.42
N TRP A 197 -19.76 11.90 -5.12
CA TRP A 197 -20.23 11.91 -6.50
C TRP A 197 -21.64 12.50 -6.57
N ARG A 198 -21.79 13.65 -7.26
CA ARG A 198 -23.04 14.41 -7.36
C ARG A 198 -23.52 15.00 -6.02
N ASN A 199 -22.61 15.20 -5.08
CA ASN A 199 -22.89 15.97 -3.87
C ASN A 199 -23.15 17.44 -4.24
N ARG A 200 -24.14 18.09 -3.62
CA ARG A 200 -24.60 19.43 -4.00
C ARG A 200 -24.42 20.41 -2.86
N LYS A 201 -24.22 21.69 -3.22
CA LYS A 201 -24.30 22.80 -2.28
C LYS A 201 -25.62 22.78 -1.52
N SER A 202 -25.65 23.40 -0.35
CA SER A 202 -26.86 23.54 0.46
C SER A 202 -28.02 24.15 -0.29
N SER A 203 -29.21 23.69 0.04
CA SER A 203 -30.49 24.24 -0.45
C SER A 203 -31.51 24.27 0.69
N ALA A 204 -32.74 24.69 0.43
CA ALA A 204 -33.80 24.68 1.44
C ALA A 204 -34.12 23.26 2.01
N THR A 205 -33.72 22.19 1.31
CA THR A 205 -34.09 20.80 1.62
C THR A 205 -32.91 19.83 1.62
N THR A 206 -31.69 20.29 1.34
CA THR A 206 -30.52 19.41 1.16
C THR A 206 -29.29 20.10 1.74
N GLU A 207 -28.53 19.35 2.53
CA GLU A 207 -27.18 19.72 2.96
C GLU A 207 -26.14 18.86 2.23
N PRO A 208 -24.89 19.33 2.08
CA PRO A 208 -23.79 18.54 1.53
C PRO A 208 -23.58 17.24 2.33
N ASP A 209 -23.36 16.15 1.63
CA ASP A 209 -22.94 14.89 2.27
C ASP A 209 -21.50 15.01 2.80
N GLU A 210 -21.29 14.66 4.07
CA GLU A 210 -20.03 14.83 4.80
C GLU A 210 -19.14 13.58 4.76
N ASN A 211 -19.60 12.46 4.23
CA ASN A 211 -18.92 11.18 4.34
C ASN A 211 -17.47 11.24 3.82
N PHE A 212 -17.29 11.68 2.57
CA PHE A 212 -15.93 11.80 2.01
C PHE A 212 -15.07 12.84 2.76
N ALA A 213 -15.67 13.95 3.17
CA ALA A 213 -14.97 14.99 3.94
C ALA A 213 -14.42 14.42 5.27
N ARG A 214 -15.19 13.60 5.94
CA ARG A 214 -14.79 12.91 7.17
C ARG A 214 -13.65 11.92 6.90
N GLU A 215 -13.81 11.07 5.88
CA GLU A 215 -12.85 9.99 5.64
C GLU A 215 -11.53 10.48 5.07
N ILE A 216 -11.52 11.53 4.24
CA ILE A 216 -10.25 12.10 3.76
C ILE A 216 -9.43 12.71 4.89
N LEU A 217 -10.08 13.24 5.94
CA LEU A 217 -9.42 13.74 7.14
C LEU A 217 -9.02 12.60 8.07
N GLN A 218 -9.98 11.74 8.45
CA GLN A 218 -9.82 10.73 9.49
C GLN A 218 -8.94 9.56 9.05
N LEU A 219 -9.29 8.90 7.95
CA LEU A 219 -8.67 7.63 7.54
C LEU A 219 -7.55 7.83 6.53
N PHE A 220 -7.69 8.79 5.63
CA PHE A 220 -6.77 8.93 4.50
C PHE A 220 -5.61 9.89 4.79
N SER A 221 -5.65 10.72 5.85
CA SER A 221 -4.61 11.73 6.03
C SER A 221 -4.21 12.05 7.46
N ILE A 222 -4.97 12.92 8.16
CA ILE A 222 -4.50 13.53 9.41
C ILE A 222 -4.88 12.73 10.67
N GLY A 223 -5.88 11.86 10.60
CA GLY A 223 -6.38 11.11 11.76
C GLY A 223 -7.16 11.98 12.75
N LEU A 224 -7.68 11.35 13.80
CA LEU A 224 -8.60 11.98 14.77
C LEU A 224 -7.89 12.85 15.82
N VAL A 225 -6.63 12.54 16.11
CA VAL A 225 -5.90 13.16 17.22
C VAL A 225 -4.49 13.59 16.81
N TRP A 226 -4.01 14.67 17.41
CA TRP A 226 -2.68 15.20 17.18
C TRP A 226 -1.58 14.24 17.64
N ARG A 227 -0.55 14.11 16.81
CA ARG A 227 0.61 13.25 17.04
C ARG A 227 1.93 13.98 16.82
N ASN A 228 2.91 13.60 17.60
CA ASN A 228 4.30 13.96 17.36
C ASN A 228 4.85 13.22 16.13
N PRO A 229 5.99 13.65 15.56
CA PRO A 229 6.62 12.96 14.43
C PRO A 229 6.97 11.49 14.68
N ASP A 230 7.09 11.07 15.94
CA ASP A 230 7.32 9.70 16.37
C ASP A 230 6.03 8.88 16.59
N TYR A 231 4.88 9.44 16.21
CA TYR A 231 3.52 8.92 16.37
C TYR A 231 2.97 8.94 17.81
N SER A 232 3.71 9.39 18.80
CA SER A 232 3.18 9.56 20.16
C SER A 232 2.07 10.62 20.17
N LEU A 233 1.13 10.48 21.11
CA LEU A 233 0.02 11.43 21.26
C LEU A 233 0.50 12.79 21.77
N ILE A 234 -0.11 13.85 21.24
CA ILE A 234 -0.05 15.18 21.84
C ILE A 234 -1.31 15.32 22.71
N THR A 235 -1.11 15.67 23.97
CA THR A 235 -2.18 15.79 24.97
C THR A 235 -2.28 17.20 25.52
N ASP A 236 -3.48 17.55 25.97
CA ASP A 236 -3.73 18.78 26.71
C ASP A 236 -3.16 18.74 28.15
N ALA A 237 -3.37 19.80 28.92
CA ALA A 237 -2.93 19.90 30.33
C ALA A 237 -3.61 18.86 31.26
N GLN A 238 -4.70 18.25 30.83
CA GLN A 238 -5.45 17.21 31.56
C GLN A 238 -5.05 15.79 31.10
N GLY A 239 -4.11 15.68 30.15
CA GLY A 239 -3.65 14.40 29.59
C GLY A 239 -4.61 13.78 28.55
N GLN A 240 -5.59 14.54 28.06
CA GLN A 240 -6.49 14.09 27.01
C GLN A 240 -5.86 14.34 25.63
N ALA A 241 -6.08 13.40 24.69
CA ALA A 241 -5.63 13.57 23.31
C ALA A 241 -6.34 14.77 22.66
N ILE A 242 -5.58 15.62 21.99
CA ILE A 242 -6.11 16.81 21.31
C ILE A 242 -6.67 16.40 19.95
N PRO A 243 -7.96 16.70 19.64
CA PRO A 243 -8.54 16.45 18.32
C PRO A 243 -7.82 17.25 17.22
N THR A 244 -7.68 16.67 16.03
CA THR A 244 -7.08 17.35 14.85
C THR A 244 -8.06 18.31 14.17
N TYR A 245 -9.35 18.07 14.30
CA TYR A 245 -10.44 18.85 13.73
C TYR A 245 -11.73 18.65 14.52
N ASP A 246 -12.68 19.51 14.32
CA ASP A 246 -14.03 19.44 14.86
C ASP A 246 -15.09 19.24 13.75
N GLN A 247 -16.37 19.21 14.13
CA GLN A 247 -17.48 19.05 13.19
C GLN A 247 -17.59 20.24 12.21
N GLY A 248 -17.22 21.45 12.65
CA GLY A 248 -17.24 22.65 11.79
C GLY A 248 -16.28 22.47 10.59
N VAL A 249 -15.08 21.96 10.84
CA VAL A 249 -14.10 21.64 9.77
C VAL A 249 -14.67 20.62 8.80
N VAL A 250 -15.31 19.56 9.28
CA VAL A 250 -15.93 18.54 8.40
C VAL A 250 -16.98 19.15 7.48
N THR A 251 -17.83 20.02 8.03
CA THR A 251 -18.89 20.71 7.25
C THR A 251 -18.29 21.62 6.16
N GLU A 252 -17.27 22.39 6.49
CA GLU A 252 -16.55 23.24 5.53
C GLU A 252 -15.89 22.43 4.41
N PHE A 253 -15.27 21.29 4.77
CA PHE A 253 -14.69 20.37 3.78
C PHE A 253 -15.77 19.74 2.89
N ALA A 254 -16.93 19.37 3.42
CA ALA A 254 -18.03 18.81 2.65
C ALA A 254 -18.51 19.77 1.56
N GLN A 255 -18.54 21.08 1.86
CA GLN A 255 -18.89 22.11 0.88
C GLN A 255 -17.90 22.15 -0.30
N VAL A 256 -16.60 21.95 -0.03
CA VAL A 256 -15.57 21.89 -1.10
C VAL A 256 -15.81 20.71 -2.04
N PHE A 257 -16.26 19.57 -1.54
CA PHE A 257 -16.51 18.38 -2.36
C PHE A 257 -17.88 18.36 -3.04
N THR A 258 -18.60 19.47 -3.04
CA THR A 258 -19.84 19.63 -3.82
C THR A 258 -19.57 19.91 -5.29
N GLY A 259 -20.52 19.61 -6.16
CA GLY A 259 -20.47 19.92 -7.60
C GLY A 259 -19.61 18.98 -8.45
N PHE A 260 -19.02 17.94 -7.91
CA PHE A 260 -18.22 16.99 -8.68
C PHE A 260 -19.06 15.81 -9.21
N ALA A 261 -18.89 15.49 -10.49
CA ALA A 261 -19.52 14.35 -11.16
C ALA A 261 -18.66 13.86 -12.34
N ASN A 262 -19.10 12.78 -13.02
CA ASN A 262 -18.36 12.22 -14.14
C ASN A 262 -18.01 13.28 -15.18
N ALA A 263 -16.77 13.27 -15.64
CA ALA A 263 -16.32 14.11 -16.73
C ALA A 263 -17.02 13.74 -18.05
N CYS A 264 -17.04 14.67 -18.94
CA CYS A 264 -17.62 14.51 -20.26
C CYS A 264 -16.52 14.47 -21.32
N PRO A 265 -16.53 13.49 -22.24
CA PRO A 265 -15.50 13.37 -23.26
C PRO A 265 -15.60 14.39 -24.39
N SER A 266 -16.65 15.22 -24.44
CA SER A 266 -16.85 16.19 -25.53
C SER A 266 -16.63 17.62 -25.07
N PRO A 267 -16.01 18.50 -25.89
CA PRO A 267 -15.84 19.89 -25.55
C PRO A 267 -17.18 20.62 -25.44
N ALA A 268 -17.24 21.58 -24.53
CA ALA A 268 -18.20 22.62 -24.27
C ALA A 268 -19.60 22.53 -24.94
N GLY A 269 -20.62 22.27 -24.16
CA GLY A 269 -22.01 22.51 -24.54
C GLY A 269 -22.96 21.32 -24.44
N LEU A 270 -22.51 20.08 -24.51
CA LEU A 270 -23.37 18.88 -24.41
C LEU A 270 -23.39 18.25 -23.03
N CYS A 271 -22.52 18.66 -22.13
CA CYS A 271 -22.29 18.05 -20.84
C CYS A 271 -22.83 18.80 -19.62
N ASN A 272 -23.75 19.67 -19.78
CA ASN A 272 -24.45 20.37 -18.67
C ASN A 272 -25.32 19.41 -17.82
N ARG A 273 -25.07 18.11 -17.84
CA ARG A 273 -25.92 17.15 -17.15
C ARG A 273 -25.19 16.47 -15.97
N TYR A 274 -25.08 17.20 -14.91
CA TYR A 274 -24.80 16.68 -13.56
C TYR A 274 -25.70 15.47 -13.21
N SER A 275 -26.85 15.32 -13.85
CA SER A 275 -27.84 14.27 -13.59
C SER A 275 -27.52 12.89 -14.17
N GLY A 276 -26.43 12.72 -14.94
CA GLY A 276 -25.93 11.37 -15.29
C GLY A 276 -26.79 10.52 -16.24
N LEU A 277 -27.70 11.12 -17.02
CA LEU A 277 -28.69 10.38 -17.82
C LEU A 277 -28.29 10.10 -19.28
N THR A 278 -27.01 10.17 -19.64
CA THR A 278 -26.59 9.83 -21.01
C THR A 278 -25.42 8.87 -21.03
N SER A 279 -25.41 7.95 -22.00
CA SER A 279 -24.37 6.97 -22.30
C SER A 279 -23.01 7.56 -22.74
N ILE A 280 -22.78 8.86 -22.51
CA ILE A 280 -21.64 9.64 -23.02
C ILE A 280 -20.62 9.92 -21.91
N PHE A 281 -20.80 9.42 -20.68
CA PHE A 281 -19.89 9.70 -19.58
C PHE A 281 -18.64 8.83 -19.66
N ASP A 282 -17.48 9.45 -19.47
CA ASP A 282 -16.27 8.73 -19.15
C ASP A 282 -16.25 8.39 -17.64
N SER A 283 -16.54 7.13 -17.33
CA SER A 283 -16.49 6.63 -15.95
C SER A 283 -15.07 6.37 -15.47
N PHE A 284 -14.05 6.58 -16.29
CA PHE A 284 -12.64 6.37 -15.98
C PHE A 284 -11.86 7.69 -15.84
N ALA A 285 -12.34 8.75 -16.49
CA ALA A 285 -11.74 10.06 -16.32
C ALA A 285 -11.97 10.62 -14.91
N PRO A 286 -11.04 11.45 -14.39
CA PRO A 286 -11.28 12.19 -13.16
C PRO A 286 -12.59 12.95 -13.22
N MET A 287 -13.32 13.01 -12.11
CA MET A 287 -14.56 13.81 -12.03
C MET A 287 -14.28 15.27 -12.39
N ALA A 288 -15.23 15.89 -13.06
CA ALA A 288 -15.23 17.32 -13.37
C ALA A 288 -16.09 18.09 -12.38
N CYS A 289 -15.73 19.35 -12.13
CA CYS A 289 -16.57 20.25 -11.36
C CYS A 289 -17.70 20.83 -12.22
N PHE A 290 -18.88 20.93 -11.64
CA PHE A 290 -20.06 21.61 -12.16
C PHE A 290 -20.41 22.81 -11.26
N PRO A 291 -19.91 24.01 -11.56
CA PRO A 291 -19.98 25.17 -10.67
C PRO A 291 -21.40 25.56 -10.18
N LEU A 292 -22.42 25.24 -10.96
CA LEU A 292 -23.82 25.48 -10.58
C LEU A 292 -24.24 24.73 -9.30
N PHE A 293 -23.64 23.58 -9.07
CA PHE A 293 -23.92 22.67 -7.93
C PHE A 293 -22.86 22.73 -6.84
N HIS A 294 -21.78 23.46 -7.09
CA HIS A 294 -20.69 23.66 -6.16
C HIS A 294 -21.01 24.79 -5.18
N ASP A 295 -20.60 24.65 -3.94
CA ASP A 295 -20.70 25.69 -2.93
C ASP A 295 -19.65 26.78 -3.18
N LEU A 296 -20.12 28.03 -3.34
CA LEU A 296 -19.29 29.18 -3.67
C LEU A 296 -19.08 30.12 -2.50
N SER A 297 -19.52 29.74 -1.29
CA SER A 297 -19.26 30.53 -0.08
C SER A 297 -17.80 30.55 0.28
N SER A 298 -17.37 31.50 1.09
CA SER A 298 -16.06 31.45 1.72
C SER A 298 -16.02 30.32 2.73
N LYS A 299 -14.89 29.61 2.84
CA LYS A 299 -14.71 28.47 3.74
C LYS A 299 -13.46 28.62 4.58
N GLN A 300 -13.53 28.16 5.83
CA GLN A 300 -12.40 28.10 6.75
C GLN A 300 -12.05 26.63 7.00
N LEU A 301 -10.91 26.17 6.48
CA LEU A 301 -10.58 24.74 6.50
C LEU A 301 -9.99 24.25 7.83
N PHE A 302 -9.20 25.07 8.51
CA PHE A 302 -8.60 24.72 9.80
C PHE A 302 -8.60 25.95 10.71
N ASP A 303 -8.58 25.76 12.03
CA ASP A 303 -8.56 26.85 13.00
C ASP A 303 -7.15 27.11 13.54
N LEU A 304 -6.77 28.40 13.56
CA LEU A 304 -5.48 28.86 14.10
C LEU A 304 -5.41 28.85 15.63
N ASP A 305 -6.55 28.84 16.29
CA ASP A 305 -6.62 28.89 17.74
C ASP A 305 -6.47 27.51 18.38
N SER A 306 -6.39 26.45 17.55
CA SER A 306 -6.04 25.10 17.99
C SER A 306 -4.57 25.04 18.40
N SER A 307 -4.28 24.34 19.50
CA SER A 307 -2.92 24.02 19.90
C SER A 307 -2.72 22.51 19.76
N PRO A 308 -1.79 22.03 18.95
CA PRO A 308 -0.79 22.75 18.15
C PRO A 308 -1.37 23.58 16.99
N ALA A 309 -0.77 24.70 16.66
CA ALA A 309 -1.26 25.59 15.63
C ALA A 309 -1.11 24.97 14.24
N VAL A 310 -2.22 24.93 13.51
CA VAL A 310 -2.22 24.68 12.05
C VAL A 310 -2.45 26.00 11.35
N ASN A 311 -1.80 26.20 10.22
CA ASN A 311 -2.09 27.39 9.41
C ASN A 311 -3.54 27.38 8.96
N ARG A 312 -4.32 28.36 9.42
CA ARG A 312 -5.68 28.62 8.94
C ARG A 312 -5.65 28.81 7.41
N VAL A 313 -6.44 28.05 6.71
CA VAL A 313 -6.67 28.24 5.27
C VAL A 313 -8.08 28.78 5.09
N ILE A 314 -8.16 30.04 4.66
CA ILE A 314 -9.43 30.67 4.27
C ILE A 314 -9.52 30.64 2.75
N LEU A 315 -10.54 29.97 2.24
CA LEU A 315 -10.90 30.01 0.84
C LEU A 315 -11.87 31.18 0.62
N PRO A 316 -11.55 32.13 -0.25
CA PRO A 316 -12.45 33.25 -0.50
C PRO A 316 -13.72 32.78 -1.23
N ALA A 317 -14.79 33.55 -1.12
CA ALA A 317 -15.99 33.29 -1.89
C ALA A 317 -15.73 33.31 -3.40
N GLY A 318 -16.40 32.39 -4.12
CA GLY A 318 -16.27 32.24 -5.55
C GLY A 318 -17.02 33.31 -6.35
N PRO A 319 -16.86 33.29 -7.69
CA PRO A 319 -17.61 34.18 -8.60
C PRO A 319 -19.10 33.80 -8.61
N ALA A 320 -19.96 34.71 -9.15
CA ALA A 320 -21.39 34.47 -9.27
C ALA A 320 -21.69 33.46 -10.40
N CYS A 321 -21.69 32.18 -10.07
CA CYS A 321 -21.89 31.07 -11.02
C CYS A 321 -23.33 30.55 -11.06
N ASP A 322 -24.24 31.16 -10.28
CA ASP A 322 -25.67 30.83 -10.25
C ASP A 322 -26.49 32.13 -10.37
N PRO A 323 -27.30 32.30 -11.44
CA PRO A 323 -27.58 31.34 -12.52
C PRO A 323 -26.37 31.03 -13.41
N ALA A 324 -26.39 29.87 -14.10
CA ALA A 324 -25.30 29.43 -14.96
C ALA A 324 -24.87 30.53 -15.95
N PRO A 325 -23.57 30.87 -16.01
CA PRO A 325 -23.06 31.83 -16.97
C PRO A 325 -23.27 31.37 -18.42
N ALA A 326 -23.21 32.30 -19.36
CA ALA A 326 -23.27 31.97 -20.79
C ALA A 326 -22.10 31.07 -21.18
N ALA A 327 -22.37 30.02 -21.95
CA ALA A 327 -21.37 29.05 -22.41
C ALA A 327 -20.23 29.76 -23.18
N GLY A 328 -18.98 29.42 -22.84
CA GLY A 328 -17.78 30.05 -23.40
C GLY A 328 -17.43 31.43 -22.84
N SER A 329 -18.23 31.97 -21.91
CA SER A 329 -17.95 33.27 -21.31
C SER A 329 -16.74 33.25 -20.38
N ALA A 330 -16.12 34.42 -20.16
CA ALA A 330 -15.04 34.57 -19.19
C ALA A 330 -15.48 34.20 -17.76
N LEU A 331 -16.74 34.48 -17.40
CA LEU A 331 -17.30 34.12 -16.10
C LEU A 331 -17.44 32.61 -15.95
N GLU A 332 -17.89 31.90 -16.98
CA GLU A 332 -17.95 30.44 -16.96
C GLU A 332 -16.56 29.84 -16.71
N GLN A 333 -15.51 30.32 -17.41
CA GLN A 333 -14.15 29.90 -17.22
C GLN A 333 -13.65 30.17 -15.79
N GLN A 334 -13.99 31.33 -15.22
CA GLN A 334 -13.67 31.65 -13.82
C GLN A 334 -14.35 30.68 -12.84
N CYS A 335 -15.58 30.31 -13.10
CA CYS A 335 -16.33 29.36 -12.27
C CYS A 335 -15.68 27.98 -12.26
N PHE A 336 -15.28 27.44 -13.40
CA PHE A 336 -14.55 26.17 -13.47
C PHE A 336 -13.17 26.27 -12.83
N ALA A 337 -12.46 27.37 -13.04
CA ALA A 337 -11.15 27.59 -12.42
C ALA A 337 -11.27 27.66 -10.90
N TYR A 338 -12.30 28.31 -10.36
CA TYR A 338 -12.53 28.43 -8.93
C TYR A 338 -12.67 27.04 -8.28
N CYS A 339 -13.58 26.20 -8.75
CA CYS A 339 -13.77 24.84 -8.21
C CYS A 339 -12.47 24.03 -8.16
N ASN A 340 -11.72 24.03 -9.28
CA ASN A 340 -10.50 23.25 -9.37
C ASN A 340 -9.39 23.80 -8.45
N ASN A 341 -9.29 25.14 -8.35
CA ASN A 341 -8.31 25.79 -7.47
C ASN A 341 -8.66 25.58 -5.99
N GLU A 342 -9.95 25.60 -5.65
CA GLU A 342 -10.41 25.32 -4.31
C GLU A 342 -10.06 23.89 -3.89
N LEU A 343 -10.36 22.90 -4.72
CA LEU A 343 -9.95 21.52 -4.50
C LEU A 343 -8.42 21.38 -4.33
N ASP A 344 -7.64 22.03 -5.20
CA ASP A 344 -6.18 22.00 -5.11
C ASP A 344 -5.68 22.62 -3.80
N SER A 345 -6.30 23.71 -3.36
CA SER A 345 -5.96 24.36 -2.09
C SER A 345 -6.25 23.45 -0.89
N VAL A 346 -7.41 22.79 -0.90
CA VAL A 346 -7.81 21.83 0.14
C VAL A 346 -6.86 20.63 0.21
N ILE A 347 -6.59 19.98 -0.92
CA ILE A 347 -5.68 18.83 -0.97
C ILE A 347 -4.27 19.25 -0.52
N THR A 348 -3.84 20.47 -0.87
CA THR A 348 -2.55 21.01 -0.43
C THR A 348 -2.53 21.27 1.07
N ALA A 349 -3.62 21.84 1.63
CA ALA A 349 -3.74 22.07 3.07
C ALA A 349 -3.69 20.75 3.86
N ILE A 350 -4.40 19.72 3.40
CA ILE A 350 -4.35 18.38 3.99
C ILE A 350 -2.92 17.83 3.91
N ALA A 351 -2.31 17.80 2.73
CA ALA A 351 -1.00 17.19 2.53
C ALA A 351 0.11 17.86 3.34
N ASN A 352 -0.03 19.17 3.63
CA ASN A 352 0.91 19.94 4.44
C ASN A 352 0.62 19.88 5.95
N HIS A 353 -0.46 19.22 6.37
CA HIS A 353 -0.78 19.10 7.77
C HIS A 353 0.27 18.24 8.50
N PRO A 354 0.82 18.69 9.65
CA PRO A 354 1.92 18.01 10.33
C PRO A 354 1.65 16.54 10.68
N ASN A 355 0.38 16.20 10.91
CA ASN A 355 -0.02 14.84 11.28
C ASN A 355 0.09 13.81 10.14
N VAL A 356 0.11 14.24 8.87
CA VAL A 356 0.13 13.30 7.73
C VAL A 356 1.41 12.48 7.72
N ALA A 357 2.55 13.11 7.99
CA ALA A 357 3.83 12.43 8.00
C ALA A 357 3.89 11.25 9.00
N PRO A 358 3.61 11.43 10.31
CA PRO A 358 3.62 10.33 11.26
C PRO A 358 2.50 9.31 11.00
N MET A 359 1.29 9.75 10.62
CA MET A 359 0.15 8.85 10.34
C MET A 359 0.46 7.90 9.19
N LEU A 360 0.85 8.44 8.04
CA LEU A 360 1.12 7.63 6.85
C LEU A 360 2.36 6.76 7.03
N SER A 361 3.42 7.30 7.66
CA SER A 361 4.63 6.52 7.95
C SER A 361 4.34 5.34 8.84
N HIS A 362 3.61 5.54 9.94
CA HIS A 362 3.22 4.46 10.85
C HIS A 362 2.41 3.38 10.13
N GLN A 363 1.38 3.77 9.38
CA GLN A 363 0.53 2.81 8.66
C GLN A 363 1.32 2.04 7.58
N LEU A 364 2.17 2.70 6.79
CA LEU A 364 2.98 2.02 5.79
C LEU A 364 3.99 1.06 6.41
N ILE A 365 4.61 1.42 7.55
CA ILE A 365 5.49 0.48 8.29
C ILE A 365 4.68 -0.74 8.74
N GLN A 366 3.47 -0.54 9.29
CA GLN A 366 2.60 -1.64 9.70
C GLN A 366 2.24 -2.56 8.53
N ARG A 367 1.90 -2.01 7.38
CA ARG A 367 1.54 -2.80 6.20
C ARG A 367 2.75 -3.57 5.64
N LEU A 368 3.95 -3.00 5.65
CA LEU A 368 5.12 -3.57 4.98
C LEU A 368 6.02 -4.40 5.92
N VAL A 369 6.24 -3.96 7.16
CA VAL A 369 7.34 -4.46 8.00
C VAL A 369 6.88 -5.06 9.32
N THR A 370 6.32 -4.27 10.25
CA THR A 370 5.99 -4.71 11.62
C THR A 370 4.76 -4.00 12.16
N ALA A 371 3.94 -4.69 12.94
CA ALA A 371 2.74 -4.12 13.54
C ALA A 371 3.05 -3.04 14.61
N ASN A 372 4.19 -3.13 15.29
CA ASN A 372 4.59 -2.24 16.37
C ASN A 372 5.97 -1.63 16.10
N PRO A 373 6.07 -0.64 15.19
CA PRO A 373 7.33 0.06 14.98
C PRO A 373 7.71 0.88 16.21
N SER A 374 9.01 1.00 16.50
CA SER A 374 9.46 1.92 17.53
C SER A 374 9.15 3.38 17.16
N ALA A 375 9.01 4.24 18.18
CA ALA A 375 8.86 5.68 18.01
C ALA A 375 9.99 6.27 17.14
N GLY A 376 11.23 5.81 17.35
CA GLY A 376 12.40 6.24 16.56
C GLY A 376 12.31 5.84 15.09
N TYR A 377 11.79 4.65 14.79
CA TYR A 377 11.59 4.21 13.41
C TYR A 377 10.56 5.10 12.69
N VAL A 378 9.39 5.32 13.33
CA VAL A 378 8.37 6.19 12.74
C VAL A 378 8.91 7.61 12.53
N GLN A 379 9.63 8.17 13.51
CA GLN A 379 10.21 9.50 13.41
C GLN A 379 11.18 9.64 12.23
N ARG A 380 12.08 8.66 12.03
CA ARG A 380 13.02 8.69 10.89
C ARG A 380 12.29 8.69 9.56
N VAL A 381 11.29 7.81 9.39
CA VAL A 381 10.50 7.73 8.16
C VAL A 381 9.65 8.99 7.95
N ALA A 382 8.97 9.49 8.99
CA ALA A 382 8.18 10.72 8.94
C ALA A 382 9.04 11.96 8.58
N SER A 383 10.30 12.00 9.05
CA SER A 383 11.24 13.05 8.69
C SER A 383 11.61 13.02 7.20
N ILE A 384 11.81 11.84 6.62
CA ILE A 384 12.04 11.68 5.17
C ILE A 384 10.80 12.06 4.36
N TYR A 385 9.60 11.60 4.78
CA TYR A 385 8.35 12.00 4.15
C TYR A 385 8.21 13.53 4.09
N SER A 386 8.44 14.21 5.21
CA SER A 386 8.36 15.67 5.30
C SER A 386 9.44 16.37 4.45
N ALA A 387 10.69 15.91 4.52
CA ALA A 387 11.80 16.48 3.77
C ALA A 387 11.66 16.30 2.25
N SER A 388 11.01 15.22 1.81
CA SER A 388 10.73 14.92 0.40
C SER A 388 9.39 15.50 -0.10
N SER A 389 8.70 16.31 0.71
CA SER A 389 7.37 16.86 0.38
C SER A 389 6.34 15.77 0.03
N GLY A 390 6.35 14.66 0.76
CA GLY A 390 5.39 13.58 0.62
C GLY A 390 5.69 12.61 -0.54
N ASP A 391 6.95 12.47 -0.97
CA ASP A 391 7.37 11.46 -1.95
C ASP A 391 7.26 10.06 -1.35
N LEU A 392 6.39 9.23 -1.94
CA LEU A 392 6.15 7.87 -1.48
C LEU A 392 7.32 6.94 -1.80
N GLY A 393 8.06 7.19 -2.88
CA GLY A 393 9.25 6.41 -3.24
C GLY A 393 10.35 6.57 -2.20
N ALA A 394 10.65 7.82 -1.80
CA ALA A 394 11.58 8.12 -0.73
C ALA A 394 11.13 7.52 0.61
N THR A 395 9.83 7.64 0.92
CA THR A 395 9.24 7.10 2.15
C THR A 395 9.34 5.57 2.21
N VAL A 396 8.97 4.85 1.15
CA VAL A 396 9.07 3.39 1.07
C VAL A 396 10.53 2.92 1.16
N ARG A 397 11.45 3.66 0.51
CA ARG A 397 12.88 3.40 0.63
C ARG A 397 13.35 3.54 2.08
N ALA A 398 12.96 4.62 2.77
CA ALA A 398 13.30 4.82 4.18
C ALA A 398 12.74 3.70 5.07
N ILE A 399 11.50 3.26 4.83
CA ILE A 399 10.90 2.12 5.54
C ILE A 399 11.73 0.85 5.35
N LEU A 400 12.06 0.50 4.11
CA LEU A 400 12.69 -0.78 3.82
C LEU A 400 14.18 -0.83 4.20
N LEU A 401 14.87 0.30 4.26
CA LEU A 401 16.29 0.38 4.59
C LEU A 401 16.55 0.79 6.05
N ASP A 402 15.52 1.08 6.82
CA ASP A 402 15.69 1.46 8.23
C ASP A 402 16.45 0.37 9.01
N PRO A 403 17.37 0.74 9.91
CA PRO A 403 18.10 -0.20 10.74
C PRO A 403 17.18 -1.16 11.50
N GLU A 404 16.05 -0.71 12.04
CA GLU A 404 15.10 -1.57 12.74
C GLU A 404 14.51 -2.66 11.83
N ALA A 405 14.32 -2.36 10.55
CA ALA A 405 13.88 -3.34 9.56
C ALA A 405 15.00 -4.29 9.11
N ARG A 406 16.29 -3.92 9.26
CA ARG A 406 17.44 -4.62 8.63
C ARG A 406 18.39 -5.34 9.58
N THR A 407 18.61 -4.83 10.80
CA THR A 407 19.67 -5.35 11.73
C THR A 407 19.45 -6.76 12.28
N PHE A 408 18.40 -7.41 11.86
CA PHE A 408 17.98 -8.69 12.39
C PHE A 408 18.31 -9.84 11.43
N ASP A 409 18.98 -10.88 11.94
CA ASP A 409 19.27 -12.09 11.18
C ASP A 409 18.33 -13.23 11.62
N PRO A 410 17.41 -13.68 10.75
CA PRO A 410 16.47 -14.75 11.07
C PRO A 410 17.14 -16.10 11.30
N SER A 411 18.38 -16.30 10.85
CA SER A 411 19.14 -17.53 11.02
C SER A 411 19.96 -17.57 12.31
N ALA A 412 20.12 -16.43 13.00
CA ALA A 412 20.89 -16.36 14.24
C ALA A 412 20.10 -16.87 15.46
N PRO A 413 20.73 -17.57 16.40
CA PRO A 413 20.08 -17.97 17.65
C PRO A 413 19.59 -16.74 18.44
N GLY A 414 18.29 -16.72 18.82
CA GLY A 414 17.70 -15.64 19.59
C GLY A 414 17.36 -14.38 18.82
N PHE A 415 17.61 -14.34 17.53
CA PHE A 415 17.21 -13.35 16.53
C PHE A 415 17.62 -11.89 16.78
N GLY A 416 17.98 -11.44 17.95
CA GLY A 416 18.33 -10.04 18.25
C GLY A 416 17.22 -8.99 18.01
N GLN A 417 15.99 -9.43 17.80
CA GLN A 417 14.85 -8.54 17.57
C GLN A 417 14.35 -7.86 18.84
N PRO A 418 13.80 -6.64 18.71
CA PRO A 418 12.93 -6.12 19.75
C PRO A 418 11.81 -7.15 20.04
N PRO A 419 11.42 -7.36 21.31
CA PRO A 419 10.44 -8.38 21.68
C PRO A 419 9.07 -8.19 21.01
N ASN A 420 8.78 -6.98 20.54
CA ASN A 420 7.50 -6.59 19.95
C ASN A 420 7.53 -6.50 18.42
N PHE A 421 8.63 -6.92 17.78
CA PHE A 421 8.78 -6.83 16.34
C PHE A 421 8.08 -8.00 15.63
N GLY A 422 7.38 -7.68 14.55
CA GLY A 422 6.68 -8.64 13.70
C GLY A 422 5.22 -8.28 13.49
N LYS A 423 4.59 -9.04 12.60
CA LYS A 423 3.16 -8.91 12.27
C LYS A 423 2.60 -10.24 11.82
N LEU A 424 1.30 -10.45 11.98
CA LEU A 424 0.59 -11.51 11.29
C LEU A 424 0.54 -11.17 9.79
N ARG A 425 0.93 -12.08 8.92
CA ARG A 425 0.76 -11.88 7.47
C ARG A 425 -0.70 -12.05 7.09
N GLU A 426 -1.20 -11.09 6.35
CA GLU A 426 -2.52 -11.16 5.77
C GLU A 426 -2.72 -12.42 4.93
N PRO A 427 -3.94 -12.97 4.87
CA PRO A 427 -4.22 -14.17 4.08
C PRO A 427 -3.76 -14.05 2.62
N LEU A 428 -4.02 -12.93 1.95
CA LEU A 428 -3.58 -12.72 0.56
C LEU A 428 -2.06 -12.74 0.42
N LEU A 429 -1.33 -12.16 1.38
CA LEU A 429 0.13 -12.18 1.38
C LEU A 429 0.70 -13.57 1.64
N ARG A 430 0.03 -14.39 2.46
CA ARG A 430 0.43 -15.80 2.67
C ARG A 430 0.28 -16.62 1.40
N ILE A 431 -0.85 -16.50 0.71
CA ILE A 431 -1.14 -17.22 -0.52
C ILE A 431 -0.20 -16.80 -1.65
N THR A 432 -0.02 -15.51 -1.86
CA THR A 432 0.87 -15.02 -2.93
C THR A 432 2.32 -15.35 -2.68
N ALA A 433 2.79 -15.29 -1.43
CA ALA A 433 4.14 -15.73 -1.06
C ALA A 433 4.34 -17.23 -1.31
N PHE A 434 3.34 -18.04 -0.96
CA PHE A 434 3.33 -19.47 -1.26
C PHE A 434 3.42 -19.74 -2.78
N TRP A 435 2.62 -19.07 -3.58
CA TRP A 435 2.65 -19.20 -5.04
C TRP A 435 4.00 -18.82 -5.63
N ARG A 436 4.55 -17.70 -5.18
CA ARG A 436 5.86 -17.22 -5.65
C ARG A 436 7.00 -18.15 -5.25
N ALA A 437 6.99 -18.67 -4.04
CA ALA A 437 8.02 -19.57 -3.53
C ALA A 437 8.18 -20.82 -4.41
N PHE A 438 7.10 -21.27 -5.06
CA PHE A 438 7.09 -22.47 -5.90
C PHE A 438 6.89 -22.19 -7.40
N GLY A 439 6.97 -20.93 -7.83
CA GLY A 439 6.88 -20.56 -9.23
C GLY A 439 5.52 -20.93 -9.84
N ALA A 440 4.43 -20.71 -9.09
CA ALA A 440 3.09 -20.99 -9.57
C ALA A 440 2.81 -20.28 -10.89
N VAL A 441 2.29 -21.00 -11.85
CA VAL A 441 1.92 -20.49 -13.18
C VAL A 441 0.42 -20.40 -13.32
N PRO A 442 -0.09 -19.36 -14.01
CA PRO A 442 -1.52 -19.23 -14.23
C PRO A 442 -2.06 -20.38 -15.10
N GLY A 443 -3.31 -20.75 -14.84
CA GLY A 443 -4.08 -21.59 -15.75
C GLY A 443 -4.37 -20.84 -17.05
N LEU A 444 -4.21 -21.53 -18.16
CA LEU A 444 -4.61 -21.03 -19.47
C LEU A 444 -5.91 -21.70 -19.87
N CYS A 445 -6.94 -20.90 -20.12
CA CYS A 445 -8.21 -21.37 -20.61
C CYS A 445 -8.37 -20.99 -22.08
N SER A 446 -8.44 -22.00 -22.96
CA SER A 446 -8.76 -21.83 -24.36
C SER A 446 -9.79 -22.92 -24.77
N GLY A 447 -10.96 -22.51 -25.19
CA GLY A 447 -12.03 -23.45 -25.55
C GLY A 447 -12.85 -23.90 -24.34
N THR A 448 -12.92 -25.20 -24.07
CA THR A 448 -13.71 -25.75 -22.93
C THR A 448 -12.95 -25.52 -21.61
N CYS A 449 -13.40 -24.55 -20.84
CA CYS A 449 -13.02 -24.36 -19.44
C CYS A 449 -14.07 -24.96 -18.53
N LEU A 450 -13.71 -25.29 -17.30
CA LEU A 450 -14.62 -25.93 -16.34
C LEU A 450 -15.79 -25.05 -15.90
N ASP A 451 -15.78 -23.76 -16.21
CA ASP A 451 -16.91 -22.88 -16.00
C ASP A 451 -17.78 -22.75 -17.27
N GLN A 452 -19.02 -22.35 -17.07
CA GLN A 452 -20.06 -22.36 -18.10
C GLN A 452 -19.89 -21.29 -19.21
N ASN A 453 -18.82 -20.47 -19.14
CA ASN A 453 -18.53 -19.42 -20.12
C ASN A 453 -17.11 -19.56 -20.66
N PRO A 454 -16.88 -20.41 -21.65
CA PRO A 454 -15.59 -20.51 -22.32
C PRO A 454 -15.25 -19.19 -23.05
N PRO A 455 -13.98 -18.80 -23.13
CA PRO A 455 -13.58 -17.64 -23.94
C PRO A 455 -13.91 -17.90 -25.43
N PRO A 456 -14.12 -16.82 -26.20
CA PRO A 456 -14.31 -16.94 -27.64
C PRO A 456 -13.18 -17.73 -28.33
N ALA A 457 -13.47 -18.34 -29.47
CA ALA A 457 -12.48 -19.09 -30.22
C ALA A 457 -11.26 -18.22 -30.54
N GLY A 458 -10.05 -18.71 -30.25
CA GLY A 458 -8.80 -17.99 -30.45
C GLY A 458 -8.40 -17.05 -29.33
N VAL A 459 -9.24 -16.82 -28.31
CA VAL A 459 -8.91 -16.05 -27.11
C VAL A 459 -8.42 -17.00 -26.03
N THR A 460 -7.27 -16.64 -25.42
CA THR A 460 -6.75 -17.36 -24.25
C THR A 460 -6.92 -16.49 -23.02
N GLU A 461 -7.68 -16.97 -22.06
CA GLU A 461 -7.87 -16.33 -20.78
C GLU A 461 -6.84 -16.86 -19.77
N VAL A 462 -6.20 -15.93 -19.05
CA VAL A 462 -5.30 -16.26 -17.93
C VAL A 462 -6.11 -16.31 -16.65
N ARG A 463 -6.09 -17.44 -15.96
CA ARG A 463 -6.80 -17.65 -14.69
C ARG A 463 -5.82 -17.91 -13.57
N MET A 464 -5.81 -17.03 -12.60
CA MET A 464 -4.97 -17.15 -11.42
C MET A 464 -5.66 -16.52 -10.21
N GLY A 465 -6.84 -16.95 -9.90
CA GLY A 465 -7.59 -16.42 -8.78
C GLY A 465 -7.96 -17.50 -7.77
N LEU A 466 -8.54 -17.08 -6.68
CA LEU A 466 -9.23 -17.92 -5.71
C LEU A 466 -10.72 -17.90 -6.07
N GLY A 467 -11.40 -19.03 -5.92
CA GLY A 467 -12.82 -19.13 -6.27
C GLY A 467 -13.69 -18.16 -5.49
N SER A 468 -13.45 -18.04 -4.19
CA SER A 468 -14.20 -17.18 -3.28
C SER A 468 -13.30 -16.66 -2.15
N PRO A 469 -12.29 -15.80 -2.44
CA PRO A 469 -11.31 -15.38 -1.43
C PRO A 469 -11.93 -14.71 -0.20
N GLN A 470 -13.09 -14.05 -0.38
CA GLN A 470 -13.85 -13.46 0.71
C GLN A 470 -14.38 -14.51 1.70
N ILE A 471 -14.82 -15.67 1.20
CA ILE A 471 -15.37 -16.75 2.04
C ILE A 471 -14.23 -17.56 2.67
N GLU A 472 -13.19 -17.80 1.89
CA GLU A 472 -12.11 -18.71 2.26
C GLU A 472 -11.09 -18.08 3.21
N PHE A 473 -10.83 -16.79 3.04
CA PHE A 473 -9.75 -16.05 3.68
C PHE A 473 -10.22 -14.75 4.34
N SER A 474 -11.51 -14.41 4.26
CA SER A 474 -12.10 -13.13 4.70
C SER A 474 -11.39 -11.90 4.14
N GLN A 475 -10.66 -12.05 3.02
CA GLN A 475 -9.93 -10.96 2.40
C GLN A 475 -9.96 -11.10 0.87
N ARG A 476 -10.27 -9.99 0.18
CA ARG A 476 -10.31 -9.90 -1.28
C ARG A 476 -9.74 -8.53 -1.71
N PRO A 477 -8.91 -8.46 -2.76
CA PRO A 477 -8.40 -7.17 -3.24
C PRO A 477 -9.52 -6.19 -3.57
N LEU A 478 -9.52 -4.99 -2.95
CA LEU A 478 -10.57 -3.98 -3.05
C LEU A 478 -11.99 -4.54 -2.74
N GLY A 479 -12.09 -5.39 -1.72
CA GLY A 479 -13.34 -5.97 -1.26
C GLY A 479 -13.51 -5.91 0.25
N ALA A 480 -13.01 -4.84 0.88
CA ALA A 480 -13.13 -4.63 2.30
C ALA A 480 -14.60 -4.57 2.77
N PRO A 481 -14.93 -5.03 3.97
CA PRO A 481 -16.29 -5.01 4.50
C PRO A 481 -16.81 -3.59 4.79
N SER A 482 -15.93 -2.64 5.04
CA SER A 482 -16.26 -1.24 5.31
C SER A 482 -15.11 -0.31 4.93
N VAL A 483 -15.27 1.01 5.11
CA VAL A 483 -14.23 2.00 4.92
C VAL A 483 -13.07 1.86 5.92
N PHE A 484 -13.28 1.17 7.03
CA PHE A 484 -12.25 0.82 8.01
C PHE A 484 -11.35 -0.36 7.58
N ASN A 485 -11.42 -0.76 6.30
CA ASN A 485 -10.67 -1.87 5.75
C ASN A 485 -11.11 -3.25 6.32
N PHE A 486 -10.27 -4.24 6.21
CA PHE A 486 -10.42 -5.57 6.82
C PHE A 486 -10.03 -5.57 8.29
N PHE A 487 -9.26 -4.58 8.72
CA PHE A 487 -8.74 -4.43 10.08
C PHE A 487 -8.30 -2.99 10.33
N GLU A 488 -8.49 -2.54 11.55
CA GLU A 488 -8.08 -1.23 12.02
C GLU A 488 -6.60 -1.22 12.41
N PRO A 489 -5.84 -0.13 12.15
CA PRO A 489 -4.40 -0.08 12.42
C PRO A 489 -4.04 -0.15 13.90
N ASP A 490 -4.95 0.16 14.78
CA ASP A 490 -4.79 0.16 16.24
C ASP A 490 -5.52 -1.01 16.95
N PHE A 491 -6.01 -1.99 16.17
CA PHE A 491 -6.63 -3.19 16.73
C PHE A 491 -5.66 -3.95 17.64
N GLN A 492 -6.14 -4.38 18.79
CA GLN A 492 -5.41 -5.18 19.78
C GLN A 492 -6.15 -6.50 20.03
N GLN A 493 -5.54 -7.61 19.64
CA GLN A 493 -6.11 -8.93 19.89
C GLN A 493 -6.28 -9.13 21.40
N PRO A 494 -7.50 -9.42 21.87
CA PRO A 494 -7.75 -9.69 23.29
C PRO A 494 -6.85 -10.79 23.87
N GLY A 495 -6.37 -10.58 25.10
CA GLY A 495 -5.49 -11.50 25.79
C GLY A 495 -4.06 -10.96 25.92
N PRO A 496 -3.01 -11.78 25.76
CA PRO A 496 -1.62 -11.37 26.02
C PRO A 496 -1.14 -10.18 25.20
N VAL A 497 -1.62 -10.03 23.96
CA VAL A 497 -1.23 -8.93 23.05
C VAL A 497 -1.79 -7.61 23.56
N ALA A 498 -3.09 -7.56 23.85
CA ALA A 498 -3.73 -6.37 24.41
C ALA A 498 -3.18 -6.05 25.81
N ALA A 499 -2.92 -7.06 26.66
CA ALA A 499 -2.32 -6.88 27.98
C ALA A 499 -0.90 -6.29 27.91
N ALA A 500 -0.18 -6.52 26.82
CA ALA A 500 1.13 -5.92 26.54
C ALA A 500 1.02 -4.54 25.83
N ASN A 501 -0.18 -4.03 25.63
CA ASN A 501 -0.47 -2.80 24.89
C ASN A 501 0.14 -2.79 23.48
N LEU A 502 0.05 -3.91 22.77
CA LEU A 502 0.58 -4.09 21.41
C LEU A 502 -0.54 -4.11 20.39
N PHE A 503 -0.30 -3.49 19.24
CA PHE A 503 -1.17 -3.58 18.08
C PHE A 503 -0.99 -4.91 17.35
N SER A 504 -2.09 -5.43 16.83
CA SER A 504 -2.14 -6.67 16.06
C SER A 504 -3.22 -6.60 14.97
N PRO A 505 -3.12 -5.62 14.06
CA PRO A 505 -4.19 -5.29 13.11
C PRO A 505 -4.75 -6.50 12.38
N GLU A 506 -3.91 -7.31 11.78
CA GLU A 506 -4.29 -8.42 10.92
C GLU A 506 -4.99 -9.57 11.67
N PHE A 507 -4.93 -9.60 13.00
CA PHE A 507 -5.68 -10.57 13.79
C PHE A 507 -7.19 -10.34 13.75
N GLN A 508 -7.63 -9.14 13.37
CA GLN A 508 -9.05 -8.83 13.22
C GLN A 508 -9.71 -9.60 12.05
N ILE A 509 -8.92 -10.07 11.07
CA ILE A 509 -9.41 -10.96 10.00
C ILE A 509 -9.55 -12.42 10.49
N LEU A 510 -8.81 -12.79 11.52
CA LEU A 510 -8.69 -14.18 11.96
C LEU A 510 -9.76 -14.51 12.99
N ASP A 511 -10.75 -15.31 12.59
CA ASP A 511 -11.79 -15.88 13.45
C ASP A 511 -11.77 -17.42 13.37
N GLU A 512 -12.66 -18.08 14.11
CA GLU A 512 -12.75 -19.54 14.13
C GLU A 512 -13.09 -20.10 12.73
N THR A 513 -13.94 -19.43 11.99
CA THR A 513 -14.37 -19.87 10.65
C THR A 513 -13.22 -19.73 9.67
N THR A 514 -12.58 -18.56 9.60
CA THR A 514 -11.46 -18.32 8.68
C THR A 514 -10.23 -19.16 8.98
N SER A 515 -10.00 -19.50 10.25
CA SER A 515 -8.91 -20.42 10.62
C SER A 515 -9.09 -21.80 9.99
N VAL A 516 -10.31 -22.31 9.93
CA VAL A 516 -10.63 -23.62 9.34
C VAL A 516 -10.73 -23.54 7.83
N THR A 517 -11.44 -22.53 7.29
CA THR A 517 -11.64 -22.40 5.84
C THR A 517 -10.32 -22.15 5.13
N ALA A 518 -9.46 -21.28 5.66
CA ALA A 518 -8.13 -21.04 5.09
C ALA A 518 -7.25 -22.29 5.08
N ALA A 519 -7.27 -23.09 6.16
CA ALA A 519 -6.51 -24.33 6.22
C ALA A 519 -6.98 -25.35 5.17
N ASN A 520 -8.32 -25.50 5.01
CA ASN A 520 -8.90 -26.37 3.99
C ASN A 520 -8.58 -25.89 2.57
N SER A 521 -8.65 -24.59 2.32
CA SER A 521 -8.30 -24.00 1.03
C SER A 521 -6.83 -24.19 0.68
N ILE A 522 -5.94 -24.04 1.67
CA ILE A 522 -4.50 -24.35 1.49
C ILE A 522 -4.29 -25.85 1.22
N TRP A 523 -5.07 -26.72 1.87
CA TRP A 523 -5.04 -28.15 1.56
C TRP A 523 -5.37 -28.42 0.09
N ASP A 524 -6.49 -27.88 -0.40
CA ASP A 524 -6.89 -28.04 -1.79
C ASP A 524 -5.86 -27.46 -2.77
N LEU A 525 -5.30 -26.30 -2.49
CA LEU A 525 -4.22 -25.70 -3.28
C LEU A 525 -2.99 -26.60 -3.37
N VAL A 526 -2.56 -27.21 -2.25
CA VAL A 526 -1.36 -28.05 -2.21
C VAL A 526 -1.60 -29.42 -2.87
N TRP A 527 -2.75 -30.04 -2.65
CA TRP A 527 -2.97 -31.43 -3.05
C TRP A 527 -3.64 -31.59 -4.41
N SER A 528 -4.58 -30.72 -4.77
CA SER A 528 -5.34 -30.85 -6.01
C SER A 528 -4.99 -29.81 -7.07
N GLY A 529 -4.45 -28.68 -6.67
CA GLY A 529 -4.30 -27.50 -7.54
C GLY A 529 -5.63 -26.86 -7.89
N TYR A 530 -6.66 -27.24 -7.20
CA TYR A 530 -8.02 -26.93 -7.53
C TYR A 530 -8.71 -26.32 -6.33
N HIS A 531 -9.46 -25.25 -6.54
CA HIS A 531 -10.19 -24.61 -5.47
C HIS A 531 -11.55 -24.10 -5.94
N GLY A 532 -12.60 -24.42 -5.15
CA GLY A 532 -13.93 -23.83 -5.27
C GLY A 532 -14.66 -24.06 -6.60
N GLY A 533 -14.40 -25.15 -7.33
CA GLY A 533 -15.07 -25.43 -8.60
C GLY A 533 -14.53 -24.66 -9.80
N SER A 534 -13.61 -23.73 -9.58
CA SER A 534 -12.86 -23.03 -10.63
C SER A 534 -11.45 -23.56 -10.70
N LEU A 535 -10.93 -23.80 -11.90
CA LEU A 535 -9.54 -24.15 -12.10
C LEU A 535 -8.70 -22.91 -11.77
N VAL A 536 -8.17 -22.86 -10.57
CA VAL A 536 -7.38 -21.71 -10.09
C VAL A 536 -5.94 -21.83 -10.56
N PHE A 537 -5.48 -23.06 -10.68
CA PHE A 537 -4.23 -23.46 -11.29
C PHE A 537 -4.47 -24.64 -12.19
N THR A 538 -4.20 -24.55 -13.47
CA THR A 538 -3.66 -25.72 -14.13
C THR A 538 -2.21 -25.80 -13.66
N LEU A 539 -2.06 -26.51 -12.58
CA LEU A 539 -0.77 -27.12 -12.38
C LEU A 539 -0.61 -28.08 -13.56
N PRO A 540 0.41 -27.86 -14.39
CA PRO A 540 0.60 -28.72 -15.54
C PRO A 540 0.52 -30.15 -15.03
N THR A 541 -0.36 -30.98 -15.59
CA THR A 541 -0.61 -32.38 -15.33
C THR A 541 0.08 -32.93 -14.08
N ARG A 542 -0.54 -33.71 -13.25
CA ARG A 542 -0.11 -34.26 -11.92
C ARG A 542 1.35 -34.05 -11.44
N ASN A 543 2.22 -33.52 -12.29
CA ASN A 543 3.63 -33.23 -12.09
C ASN A 543 3.98 -31.74 -12.05
N ALA A 544 3.02 -30.86 -11.99
CA ALA A 544 3.22 -29.50 -12.38
C ALA A 544 2.84 -28.43 -11.35
N TYR A 545 2.64 -28.78 -10.09
CA TYR A 545 2.71 -27.79 -8.99
C TYR A 545 4.07 -27.12 -8.96
N PHE A 546 5.04 -27.81 -9.50
CA PHE A 546 6.41 -27.39 -9.50
C PHE A 546 6.97 -27.79 -10.86
N PRO A 547 7.59 -26.89 -11.59
CA PRO A 547 8.28 -27.26 -12.81
C PRO A 547 9.05 -28.56 -12.55
N ASN A 548 8.80 -29.59 -13.32
CA ASN A 548 9.31 -30.97 -13.11
C ASN A 548 10.78 -31.04 -12.69
N SER A 549 11.58 -30.05 -13.08
CA SER A 549 12.99 -29.98 -12.75
C SER A 549 13.30 -29.59 -11.30
N GLU A 550 12.44 -28.83 -10.58
CA GLU A 550 12.78 -28.38 -9.23
C GLU A 550 12.35 -29.39 -8.16
N ILE A 551 11.14 -29.91 -8.23
CA ILE A 551 10.70 -30.92 -7.23
C ILE A 551 11.32 -32.28 -7.49
N ASP A 552 11.28 -32.74 -8.74
CA ASP A 552 11.78 -34.08 -9.06
C ASP A 552 13.29 -34.18 -8.88
N ASN A 553 14.06 -33.14 -9.25
CA ASN A 553 15.52 -33.20 -9.11
C ASN A 553 16.02 -32.80 -7.72
N PHE A 554 15.42 -31.81 -7.07
CA PHE A 554 15.87 -31.34 -5.77
C PHE A 554 15.19 -32.10 -4.62
N PHE A 555 13.86 -32.14 -4.61
CA PHE A 555 13.10 -32.69 -3.49
C PHE A 555 13.00 -34.21 -3.51
N LEU A 556 13.07 -34.87 -4.68
CA LEU A 556 13.08 -36.32 -4.78
C LEU A 556 14.50 -36.93 -4.71
N GLY A 557 15.53 -36.15 -5.04
CA GLY A 557 16.92 -36.59 -5.07
C GLY A 557 17.77 -36.21 -3.86
N ASN A 558 17.43 -35.10 -3.16
CA ASN A 558 18.26 -34.59 -2.05
C ASN A 558 17.42 -34.31 -0.80
N ASN A 559 17.09 -35.38 -0.09
CA ASN A 559 16.25 -35.28 1.09
C ASN A 559 16.87 -34.47 2.26
N ALA A 560 18.18 -34.38 2.37
CA ALA A 560 18.85 -33.71 3.49
C ALA A 560 18.71 -32.18 3.42
N GLY A 561 18.76 -31.58 2.22
CA GLY A 561 18.61 -30.12 2.02
C GLY A 561 17.17 -29.63 1.93
N MET A 562 16.18 -30.52 1.89
CA MET A 562 14.79 -30.16 1.64
C MET A 562 14.20 -29.27 2.75
N VAL A 563 14.47 -29.59 4.02
CA VAL A 563 13.97 -28.79 5.15
C VAL A 563 14.52 -27.38 5.11
N ASP A 564 15.80 -27.23 4.79
CA ASP A 564 16.44 -25.91 4.71
C ASP A 564 15.98 -25.10 3.50
N GLU A 565 15.73 -25.74 2.36
CA GLU A 565 15.19 -25.09 1.18
C GLU A 565 13.73 -24.63 1.41
N LEU A 566 12.89 -25.45 2.02
CA LEU A 566 11.53 -25.06 2.40
C LEU A 566 11.54 -23.93 3.44
N ASN A 567 12.44 -23.99 4.41
CA ASN A 567 12.65 -22.95 5.38
C ASN A 567 13.06 -21.62 4.71
N LEU A 568 14.00 -21.66 3.76
CA LEU A 568 14.44 -20.46 3.04
C LEU A 568 13.28 -19.83 2.23
N ARG A 569 12.59 -20.62 1.42
CA ARG A 569 11.55 -20.13 0.50
C ARG A 569 10.31 -19.61 1.20
N LEU A 570 9.86 -20.30 2.26
CA LEU A 570 8.61 -19.99 2.93
C LEU A 570 8.81 -19.13 4.18
N MET A 571 9.92 -19.31 4.88
CA MET A 571 10.17 -18.75 6.20
C MET A 571 11.48 -17.98 6.32
N TYR A 572 12.13 -17.65 5.20
CA TYR A 572 13.38 -16.87 5.15
C TYR A 572 14.43 -17.31 6.21
N GLY A 573 14.52 -18.61 6.49
CA GLY A 573 15.48 -19.17 7.48
C GLY A 573 14.99 -19.21 8.93
N SER A 574 13.80 -18.65 9.24
CA SER A 574 13.31 -18.48 10.62
C SER A 574 12.61 -19.68 11.24
N MET A 575 12.55 -20.84 10.54
CA MET A 575 11.90 -22.05 11.05
C MET A 575 12.54 -22.53 12.35
N SER A 576 11.72 -22.82 13.36
CA SER A 576 12.19 -23.21 14.69
C SER A 576 12.84 -24.58 14.73
N GLY A 577 13.72 -24.75 15.70
CA GLY A 577 14.36 -26.04 16.01
C GLY A 577 15.55 -26.40 15.15
N SER A 578 15.95 -27.64 15.24
CA SER A 578 17.13 -28.20 14.57
C SER A 578 16.90 -29.66 14.16
N TYR A 579 17.73 -30.17 13.28
CA TYR A 579 17.81 -31.61 12.96
C TYR A 579 19.26 -32.01 12.78
N THR A 580 19.53 -33.33 12.90
CA THR A 580 20.84 -33.93 12.60
C THR A 580 20.69 -34.87 11.42
N ALA A 581 21.40 -34.60 10.33
CA ALA A 581 21.37 -35.45 9.15
C ALA A 581 21.69 -36.91 9.51
N GLY A 582 20.86 -37.84 9.06
CA GLY A 582 20.97 -39.26 9.34
C GLY A 582 20.45 -39.72 10.73
N ASN A 583 19.96 -38.82 11.57
CA ASN A 583 19.38 -39.14 12.86
C ASN A 583 17.97 -38.60 13.04
N CYS A 584 16.97 -39.43 12.84
CA CYS A 584 15.56 -39.08 12.89
C CYS A 584 15.00 -38.78 14.29
N ALA A 585 15.70 -39.20 15.33
CA ALA A 585 15.30 -38.99 16.72
C ALA A 585 15.89 -37.72 17.34
N ALA A 586 16.88 -37.10 16.67
CA ALA A 586 17.65 -35.97 17.21
C ALA A 586 17.12 -34.58 16.78
N GLY A 587 15.90 -34.49 16.27
CA GLY A 587 15.31 -33.21 15.80
C GLY A 587 14.44 -32.51 16.84
N THR A 588 14.44 -31.18 16.84
CA THR A 588 13.58 -30.33 17.68
C THR A 588 12.79 -29.32 16.84
N GLY A 589 11.69 -28.81 17.37
CA GLY A 589 10.87 -27.80 16.70
C GLY A 589 10.34 -28.26 15.33
N MET A 590 9.93 -27.30 14.51
CA MET A 590 9.38 -27.59 13.18
C MET A 590 10.42 -28.29 12.28
N LYS A 591 11.68 -27.86 12.31
CA LYS A 591 12.75 -28.51 11.52
C LYS A 591 12.87 -30.00 11.83
N GLY A 592 12.84 -30.37 13.12
CA GLY A 592 12.91 -31.77 13.54
C GLY A 592 11.71 -32.60 13.09
N VAL A 593 10.49 -32.03 13.22
CA VAL A 593 9.27 -32.70 12.77
C VAL A 593 9.29 -32.94 11.26
N LEU A 594 9.63 -31.93 10.48
CA LEU A 594 9.68 -32.03 9.01
C LEU A 594 10.78 -32.99 8.55
N TYR A 595 11.97 -32.97 9.20
CA TYR A 595 13.05 -33.89 8.89
C TYR A 595 12.65 -35.33 9.15
N ASN A 596 12.04 -35.60 10.30
CA ASN A 596 11.52 -36.94 10.63
C ASN A 596 10.47 -37.40 9.59
N LEU A 597 9.48 -36.55 9.28
CA LEU A 597 8.46 -36.84 8.26
C LEU A 597 9.09 -37.19 6.91
N LEU A 598 10.07 -36.41 6.46
CA LEU A 598 10.63 -36.50 5.11
C LEU A 598 11.63 -37.64 4.97
N GLN A 599 12.41 -37.93 6.01
CA GLN A 599 13.56 -38.86 5.95
C GLN A 599 13.28 -40.25 6.52
N CYS A 600 12.45 -40.34 7.55
CA CYS A 600 12.46 -41.52 8.41
C CYS A 600 11.24 -42.40 8.29
N GLN A 601 10.18 -41.91 7.69
CA GLN A 601 8.92 -42.63 7.63
C GLN A 601 8.51 -43.05 6.22
N MET A 602 9.47 -43.10 5.26
CA MET A 602 9.11 -43.20 3.86
C MET A 602 9.68 -44.34 3.05
N SER A 603 8.80 -44.95 2.24
CA SER A 603 9.20 -45.62 1.00
C SER A 603 9.33 -44.60 -0.16
N ALA A 604 10.16 -44.87 -1.15
CA ALA A 604 10.35 -44.03 -2.33
C ALA A 604 9.03 -43.74 -3.09
N ALA A 605 8.06 -44.66 -3.02
CA ALA A 605 6.74 -44.50 -3.65
C ALA A 605 5.86 -43.40 -2.99
N GLU A 606 6.13 -43.04 -1.72
CA GLU A 606 5.33 -42.06 -0.97
C GLU A 606 5.98 -40.67 -0.90
N GLN A 607 7.21 -40.54 -1.40
CA GLN A 607 8.05 -39.35 -1.25
C GLN A 607 7.31 -38.05 -1.67
N ARG A 608 6.61 -38.07 -2.81
CA ARG A 608 5.84 -36.92 -3.27
C ARG A 608 4.74 -36.50 -2.27
N ARG A 609 3.99 -37.46 -1.71
CA ARG A 609 2.91 -37.16 -0.75
C ARG A 609 3.45 -36.47 0.51
N LYS A 610 4.65 -36.81 0.94
CA LYS A 610 5.25 -36.26 2.14
C LYS A 610 5.86 -34.87 1.89
N VAL A 611 6.40 -34.61 0.70
CA VAL A 611 6.78 -33.25 0.30
C VAL A 611 5.56 -32.33 0.31
N LEU A 612 4.45 -32.75 -0.30
CA LEU A 612 3.20 -31.97 -0.27
C LEU A 612 2.69 -31.82 1.17
N GLY A 613 2.75 -32.86 1.98
CA GLY A 613 2.40 -32.81 3.41
C GLY A 613 3.30 -31.85 4.21
N ALA A 614 4.59 -31.85 3.96
CA ALA A 614 5.52 -30.91 4.60
C ALA A 614 5.22 -29.46 4.21
N ILE A 615 4.99 -29.20 2.94
CA ILE A 615 4.59 -27.87 2.43
C ILE A 615 3.28 -27.43 3.07
N HIS A 616 2.28 -28.31 3.12
CA HIS A 616 1.00 -28.01 3.76
C HIS A 616 1.17 -27.68 5.26
N LEU A 617 1.89 -28.50 6.00
CA LEU A 617 2.17 -28.26 7.43
C LEU A 617 2.84 -26.92 7.68
N ILE A 618 3.80 -26.53 6.83
CA ILE A 618 4.39 -25.20 6.90
C ILE A 618 3.34 -24.12 6.62
N ALA A 619 2.61 -24.24 5.53
CA ALA A 619 1.69 -23.20 5.04
C ALA A 619 0.53 -22.90 6.02
N ILE A 620 0.12 -23.87 6.84
CA ILE A 620 -0.88 -23.67 7.89
C ILE A 620 -0.29 -23.36 9.28
N SER A 621 1.04 -23.36 9.41
CA SER A 621 1.67 -23.15 10.72
C SER A 621 1.61 -21.69 11.17
N PRO A 622 1.54 -21.46 12.50
CA PRO A 622 1.69 -20.11 13.05
C PRO A 622 3.01 -19.45 12.65
N GLU A 623 4.10 -20.23 12.58
CA GLU A 623 5.43 -19.71 12.23
C GLU A 623 5.46 -19.13 10.80
N PHE A 624 4.82 -19.79 9.83
CA PHE A 624 4.67 -19.25 8.48
C PHE A 624 3.75 -18.04 8.44
N SER A 625 2.76 -17.97 9.32
CA SER A 625 1.79 -16.88 9.35
C SER A 625 2.38 -15.58 9.91
N ILE A 626 3.49 -15.63 10.65
CA ILE A 626 4.12 -14.45 11.24
C ILE A 626 5.30 -13.98 10.39
N GLN A 627 5.29 -12.69 10.02
CA GLN A 627 6.43 -11.98 9.47
C GLN A 627 7.26 -11.40 10.62
N ARG A 628 8.58 -11.65 10.60
CA ARG A 628 9.53 -11.11 11.57
C ARG A 628 10.66 -10.34 10.91
#